data_4487b19f64aa5cd6f0925aa181780621
#
_entry.id   4487b19f64aa5cd6f0925aa181780621
#
_cell.length_a   1.000
_cell.length_b   1.000
_cell.length_c   1.000
_cell.angle_alpha   90.00
_cell.angle_beta   90.00
_cell.angle_gamma   90.00
#
_symmetry.space_group_name_H-M   'P 1'
#
loop_
_entity.id
_entity.type
_entity.pdbx_description
1 polymer ?
#
loop_
_entity_poly.entity_id
_entity_poly.type
_entity_poly.pdbx_seq_one_letter_code
_entity_poly.pdbx_strand_id
1 'polypeptide(L)'
;MGNVLLVESDPETLDRLGSSLRDAGHEVLVAVSSREAFLRTSEGGIDVIVVDAYDPRASTVELARNLNALPDSPPLILVSSSPDAPEISARIGAAAFLTKPCDPEDLIAAVARSTGDVRPVRIFDDFADDDPTGPARNFG
;
A
#
# COMPACT_ATOMS: atom_id res chain seq x y z
N MET A 1 11.51 -7.16 3.55
CA MET A 1 10.73 -7.82 2.51
C MET A 1 9.41 -8.25 3.08
N GLY A 2 8.39 -8.21 2.27
CA GLY A 2 7.07 -8.51 2.78
C GLY A 2 6.24 -9.30 1.79
N ASN A 3 5.11 -9.79 2.27
CA ASN A 3 4.12 -10.46 1.44
C ASN A 3 3.11 -9.43 0.99
N VAL A 4 3.09 -9.16 -0.31
CA VAL A 4 2.22 -8.16 -0.92
C VAL A 4 1.06 -8.85 -1.60
N LEU A 5 -0.16 -8.44 -1.27
CA LEU A 5 -1.34 -8.89 -2.00
C LEU A 5 -1.70 -7.82 -3.02
N LEU A 6 -1.60 -8.17 -4.29
CA LEU A 6 -1.91 -7.24 -5.38
C LEU A 6 -3.31 -7.56 -5.90
N VAL A 7 -4.20 -6.59 -5.79
CA VAL A 7 -5.59 -6.74 -6.21
C VAL A 7 -5.79 -6.01 -7.52
N GLU A 8 -5.94 -6.78 -8.61
CA GLU A 8 -6.07 -6.25 -9.96
C GLU A 8 -6.55 -7.35 -10.88
N SER A 9 -7.38 -7.03 -11.85
CA SER A 9 -7.91 -8.02 -12.78
C SER A 9 -7.25 -7.96 -14.16
N ASP A 10 -6.55 -6.88 -14.49
CA ASP A 10 -5.91 -6.75 -15.80
C ASP A 10 -4.58 -7.50 -15.83
N PRO A 11 -4.45 -8.53 -16.72
CA PRO A 11 -3.22 -9.34 -16.72
C PRO A 11 -1.94 -8.55 -16.98
N GLU A 12 -2.02 -7.55 -17.84
CA GLU A 12 -0.85 -6.75 -18.20
C GLU A 12 -0.37 -5.92 -17.01
N THR A 13 -1.31 -5.32 -16.29
CA THR A 13 -1.00 -4.55 -15.08
C THR A 13 -0.46 -5.45 -13.98
N LEU A 14 -1.07 -6.63 -13.81
CA LEU A 14 -0.59 -7.62 -12.84
C LEU A 14 0.85 -8.00 -13.11
N ASP A 15 1.16 -8.26 -14.38
CA ASP A 15 2.51 -8.66 -14.77
C ASP A 15 3.51 -7.56 -14.47
N ARG A 16 3.19 -6.34 -14.87
CA ARG A 16 4.09 -5.20 -14.71
C ARG A 16 4.34 -4.86 -13.25
N LEU A 17 3.28 -4.72 -12.49
CA LEU A 17 3.40 -4.36 -11.08
C LEU A 17 3.97 -5.51 -10.27
N GLY A 18 3.50 -6.73 -10.55
CA GLY A 18 4.00 -7.90 -9.86
C GLY A 18 5.48 -8.12 -10.05
N SER A 19 5.97 -7.96 -11.29
CA SER A 19 7.39 -8.11 -11.58
C SER A 19 8.21 -7.07 -10.84
N SER A 20 7.76 -5.81 -10.82
CA SER A 20 8.48 -4.76 -10.12
C SER A 20 8.59 -5.04 -8.63
N LEU A 21 7.51 -5.52 -8.02
CA LEU A 21 7.51 -5.83 -6.60
C LEU A 21 8.40 -7.04 -6.28
N ARG A 22 8.36 -8.06 -7.14
CA ARG A 22 9.23 -9.23 -6.96
C ARG A 22 10.70 -8.87 -7.12
N ASP A 23 11.00 -8.01 -8.08
CA ASP A 23 12.38 -7.56 -8.30
C ASP A 23 12.89 -6.79 -7.09
N ALA A 24 12.00 -6.14 -6.35
CA ALA A 24 12.36 -5.45 -5.11
C ALA A 24 12.45 -6.38 -3.91
N GLY A 25 12.22 -7.69 -4.10
CA GLY A 25 12.40 -8.68 -3.06
C GLY A 25 11.14 -9.09 -2.33
N HIS A 26 9.97 -8.67 -2.79
CA HIS A 26 8.72 -9.04 -2.14
C HIS A 26 8.14 -10.32 -2.71
N GLU A 27 7.42 -11.05 -1.86
CA GLU A 27 6.53 -12.11 -2.31
C GLU A 27 5.24 -11.46 -2.76
N VAL A 28 4.73 -11.85 -3.94
CA VAL A 28 3.53 -11.24 -4.48
C VAL A 28 2.45 -12.29 -4.66
N LEU A 29 1.33 -12.08 -3.99
CA LEU A 29 0.12 -12.86 -4.19
C LEU A 29 -0.86 -12.00 -4.96
N VAL A 30 -1.72 -12.63 -5.75
CA VAL A 30 -2.63 -11.91 -6.62
C VAL A 30 -4.07 -12.25 -6.27
N ALA A 31 -4.92 -11.23 -6.24
CA ALA A 31 -6.36 -11.40 -6.13
C ALA A 31 -7.01 -10.62 -7.28
N VAL A 32 -7.96 -11.23 -7.96
CA VAL A 32 -8.62 -10.59 -9.11
C VAL A 32 -9.93 -9.93 -8.73
N SER A 33 -10.32 -10.00 -7.47
CA SER A 33 -11.56 -9.40 -6.99
C SER A 33 -11.41 -9.01 -5.52
N SER A 34 -12.30 -8.13 -5.06
CA SER A 34 -12.33 -7.73 -3.65
C SER A 34 -12.64 -8.91 -2.75
N ARG A 35 -13.50 -9.81 -3.20
CA ARG A 35 -13.85 -11.00 -2.42
C ARG A 35 -12.63 -11.89 -2.23
N GLU A 36 -11.91 -12.16 -3.30
CA GLU A 36 -10.69 -12.98 -3.21
C GLU A 36 -9.66 -12.31 -2.34
N ALA A 37 -9.53 -10.98 -2.46
CA ALA A 37 -8.59 -10.23 -1.63
C ALA A 37 -8.92 -10.37 -0.15
N PHE A 38 -10.19 -10.29 0.21
CA PHE A 38 -10.60 -10.44 1.60
C PHE A 38 -10.30 -11.86 2.09
N LEU A 39 -10.63 -12.87 1.30
CA LEU A 39 -10.39 -14.25 1.70
C LEU A 39 -8.90 -14.52 1.90
N ARG A 40 -8.06 -14.04 0.99
CA ARG A 40 -6.62 -14.20 1.13
C ARG A 40 -6.08 -13.51 2.37
N THR A 41 -6.57 -12.31 2.63
CA THR A 41 -6.11 -11.56 3.79
C THR A 41 -6.54 -12.22 5.09
N SER A 42 -7.75 -12.77 5.12
CA SER A 42 -8.24 -13.43 6.32
C SER A 42 -7.48 -14.71 6.66
N GLU A 43 -6.79 -15.29 5.68
CA GLU A 43 -5.93 -16.45 5.93
C GLU A 43 -4.63 -16.07 6.64
N GLY A 44 -4.29 -14.79 6.67
CA GLY A 44 -3.10 -14.32 7.35
C GLY A 44 -1.87 -14.29 6.46
N GLY A 45 -0.82 -13.68 6.95
CA GLY A 45 0.47 -13.66 6.26
C GLY A 45 0.63 -12.54 5.24
N ILE A 46 -0.34 -11.65 5.10
CA ILE A 46 -0.25 -10.51 4.18
C ILE A 46 0.27 -9.31 4.95
N ASP A 47 1.31 -8.67 4.44
CA ASP A 47 1.91 -7.50 5.10
C ASP A 47 1.37 -6.18 4.57
N VAL A 48 0.96 -6.15 3.30
CA VAL A 48 0.39 -4.95 2.69
C VAL A 48 -0.50 -5.36 1.53
N ILE A 49 -1.57 -4.60 1.31
CA ILE A 49 -2.48 -4.82 0.20
C ILE A 49 -2.37 -3.65 -0.77
N VAL A 50 -2.13 -3.95 -2.04
CA VAL A 50 -2.10 -2.94 -3.10
C VAL A 50 -3.33 -3.15 -3.96
N VAL A 51 -4.21 -2.16 -4.00
CA VAL A 51 -5.42 -2.20 -4.83
C VAL A 51 -5.22 -1.25 -6.00
N ASP A 52 -5.20 -1.83 -7.19
CA ASP A 52 -5.14 -1.06 -8.43
C ASP A 52 -6.55 -1.08 -9.04
N ALA A 53 -7.26 0.03 -8.92
CA ALA A 53 -8.66 0.10 -9.30
C ALA A 53 -8.93 1.32 -10.18
N TYR A 54 -9.62 1.09 -11.31
CA TYR A 54 -10.03 2.20 -12.15
C TYR A 54 -11.05 3.07 -11.41
N ASP A 55 -12.05 2.45 -10.80
CA ASP A 55 -13.07 3.15 -10.02
C ASP A 55 -13.20 2.48 -8.65
N PRO A 56 -12.60 3.06 -7.61
CA PRO A 56 -12.58 2.43 -6.29
C PRO A 56 -13.86 2.64 -5.46
N ARG A 57 -14.87 3.35 -5.97
CA ARG A 57 -15.99 3.78 -5.14
C ARG A 57 -16.80 2.64 -4.51
N ALA A 58 -16.97 1.55 -5.23
CA ALA A 58 -17.80 0.45 -4.72
C ALA A 58 -16.94 -0.65 -4.11
N SER A 59 -16.15 -1.33 -4.94
CA SER A 59 -15.46 -2.54 -4.52
C SER A 59 -14.34 -2.27 -3.52
N THR A 60 -13.60 -1.17 -3.70
CA THR A 60 -12.49 -0.86 -2.79
C THR A 60 -13.02 -0.38 -1.44
N VAL A 61 -14.09 0.41 -1.43
CA VAL A 61 -14.70 0.86 -0.17
C VAL A 61 -15.22 -0.33 0.61
N GLU A 62 -15.89 -1.26 -0.07
CA GLU A 62 -16.41 -2.46 0.59
C GLU A 62 -15.27 -3.33 1.12
N LEU A 63 -14.23 -3.51 0.33
CA LEU A 63 -13.07 -4.28 0.77
C LEU A 63 -12.46 -3.67 2.03
N ALA A 64 -12.25 -2.36 2.02
CA ALA A 64 -11.66 -1.68 3.17
C ALA A 64 -12.52 -1.85 4.42
N ARG A 65 -13.85 -1.76 4.27
CA ARG A 65 -14.76 -1.95 5.40
C ARG A 65 -14.62 -3.35 5.98
N ASN A 66 -14.58 -4.35 5.09
CA ASN A 66 -14.46 -5.74 5.53
C ASN A 66 -13.11 -6.01 6.18
N LEU A 67 -12.04 -5.43 5.63
CA LEU A 67 -10.70 -5.60 6.19
C LEU A 67 -10.58 -4.97 7.56
N ASN A 68 -11.23 -3.82 7.77
CA ASN A 68 -11.18 -3.15 9.06
C ASN A 68 -11.85 -3.95 10.18
N ALA A 69 -12.68 -4.92 9.82
CA ALA A 69 -13.29 -5.82 10.80
C ALA A 69 -12.34 -6.94 11.23
N LEU A 70 -11.24 -7.14 10.52
CA LEU A 70 -10.24 -8.14 10.90
C LEU A 70 -9.32 -7.59 11.97
N PRO A 71 -8.89 -8.41 12.94
CA PRO A 71 -7.92 -7.98 13.92
C PRO A 71 -6.59 -7.66 13.28
N ASP A 72 -5.73 -7.46 13.10
CA ASP A 72 -4.43 -7.23 12.47
C ASP A 72 -4.55 -6.96 10.97
N SER A 73 -5.49 -6.08 10.60
CA SER A 73 -5.68 -5.73 9.19
C SER A 73 -4.40 -5.06 8.63
N PRO A 74 -3.87 -5.57 7.50
CA PRO A 74 -2.69 -4.94 6.91
C PRO A 74 -3.02 -3.60 6.28
N PRO A 75 -2.01 -2.72 6.12
CA PRO A 75 -2.23 -1.43 5.45
C PRO A 75 -2.62 -1.64 4.00
N LEU A 76 -3.41 -0.71 3.48
CA LEU A 76 -3.89 -0.74 2.09
C LEU A 76 -3.33 0.45 1.33
N ILE A 77 -2.78 0.20 0.16
CA ILE A 77 -2.31 1.23 -0.76
C ILE A 77 -3.26 1.25 -1.95
N LEU A 78 -3.78 2.43 -2.26
CA LEU A 78 -4.68 2.59 -3.40
C LEU A 78 -3.94 3.20 -4.58
N VAL A 79 -4.07 2.57 -5.76
CA VAL A 79 -3.53 3.09 -7.00
C VAL A 79 -4.70 3.28 -7.96
N SER A 80 -4.92 4.52 -8.43
CA SER A 80 -6.09 4.79 -9.26
C SER A 80 -5.93 6.06 -10.06
N SER A 81 -6.58 6.11 -11.22
CA SER A 81 -6.66 7.31 -12.04
C SER A 81 -8.00 8.02 -11.88
N SER A 82 -8.89 7.52 -11.03
CA SER A 82 -10.20 8.13 -10.83
C SER A 82 -10.06 9.50 -10.17
N PRO A 83 -10.83 10.52 -10.60
CA PRO A 83 -10.80 11.82 -9.95
C PRO A 83 -11.32 11.78 -8.50
N ASP A 84 -12.11 10.76 -8.15
CA ASP A 84 -12.62 10.60 -6.80
C ASP A 84 -11.68 9.82 -5.88
N ALA A 85 -10.60 9.26 -6.42
CA ALA A 85 -9.72 8.40 -5.65
C ALA A 85 -9.06 9.07 -4.45
N PRO A 86 -8.61 10.34 -4.52
CA PRO A 86 -8.02 10.96 -3.33
C PRO A 86 -8.99 11.03 -2.16
N GLU A 87 -10.24 11.38 -2.43
CA GLU A 87 -11.27 11.45 -1.39
C GLU A 87 -11.55 10.07 -0.82
N ILE A 88 -11.67 9.07 -1.69
CA ILE A 88 -11.94 7.70 -1.26
C ILE A 88 -10.78 7.17 -0.44
N SER A 89 -9.55 7.44 -0.88
CA SER A 89 -8.36 7.04 -0.16
C SER A 89 -8.38 7.56 1.28
N ALA A 90 -8.74 8.84 1.45
CA ALA A 90 -8.83 9.41 2.78
C ALA A 90 -9.94 8.75 3.60
N ARG A 91 -11.09 8.48 2.99
CA ARG A 91 -12.23 7.89 3.69
C ARG A 91 -11.96 6.47 4.17
N ILE A 92 -11.27 5.68 3.38
CA ILE A 92 -10.98 4.28 3.74
C ILE A 92 -9.75 4.15 4.62
N GLY A 93 -9.05 5.24 4.89
CA GLY A 93 -7.85 5.19 5.70
C GLY A 93 -6.70 4.48 5.01
N ALA A 94 -6.54 4.69 3.71
CA ALA A 94 -5.44 4.08 2.99
C ALA A 94 -4.11 4.58 3.52
N ALA A 95 -3.14 3.66 3.62
CA ALA A 95 -1.80 4.02 4.09
C ALA A 95 -1.07 4.90 3.08
N ALA A 96 -1.38 4.74 1.79
CA ALA A 96 -0.81 5.56 0.73
C ALA A 96 -1.75 5.57 -0.46
N PHE A 97 -1.63 6.62 -1.27
CA PHE A 97 -2.40 6.75 -2.50
C PHE A 97 -1.46 7.16 -3.62
N LEU A 98 -1.55 6.50 -4.75
CA LEU A 98 -0.75 6.80 -5.93
C LEU A 98 -1.68 7.05 -7.11
N THR A 99 -1.44 8.15 -7.81
CA THR A 99 -2.21 8.51 -9.01
C THR A 99 -1.61 7.82 -10.23
N LYS A 100 -2.45 7.23 -11.06
CA LYS A 100 -1.99 6.66 -12.33
C LYS A 100 -1.86 7.75 -13.39
N PRO A 101 -0.86 7.67 -14.25
CA PRO A 101 0.22 6.68 -14.24
C PRO A 101 1.21 6.97 -13.12
N CYS A 102 1.73 5.90 -12.51
CA CYS A 102 2.76 6.05 -11.49
C CYS A 102 3.94 5.16 -11.86
N ASP A 103 5.13 5.61 -11.47
CA ASP A 103 6.33 4.81 -11.69
C ASP A 103 6.36 3.63 -10.73
N PRO A 104 6.87 2.47 -11.17
CA PRO A 104 7.01 1.33 -10.26
C PRO A 104 7.81 1.66 -9.01
N GLU A 105 8.78 2.57 -9.12
CA GLU A 105 9.59 2.98 -7.98
C GLU A 105 8.75 3.65 -6.90
N ASP A 106 7.73 4.42 -7.30
CA ASP A 106 6.85 5.06 -6.33
C ASP A 106 6.03 4.03 -5.57
N LEU A 107 5.57 3.00 -6.27
CA LEU A 107 4.84 1.92 -5.63
C LEU A 107 5.74 1.15 -4.67
N ILE A 108 6.96 0.83 -5.11
CA ILE A 108 7.92 0.11 -4.27
C ILE A 108 8.20 0.90 -2.99
N ALA A 109 8.39 2.23 -3.13
CA ALA A 109 8.65 3.08 -1.98
C ALA A 109 7.45 3.10 -1.02
N ALA A 110 6.22 3.16 -1.56
CA ALA A 110 5.02 3.17 -0.73
C ALA A 110 4.86 1.84 0.01
N VAL A 111 5.14 0.72 -0.67
CA VAL A 111 5.08 -0.60 -0.03
C VAL A 111 6.10 -0.69 1.09
N ALA A 112 7.32 -0.27 0.85
CA ALA A 112 8.38 -0.32 1.86
C ALA A 112 8.01 0.49 3.10
N ARG A 113 7.48 1.69 2.90
CA ARG A 113 7.05 2.52 4.03
C ARG A 113 5.90 1.89 4.81
N SER A 114 4.97 1.28 4.10
CA SER A 114 3.79 0.68 4.73
C SER A 114 4.13 -0.59 5.50
N THR A 115 5.13 -1.33 5.06
CA THR A 115 5.56 -2.56 5.75
C THR A 115 6.61 -2.28 6.82
N GLY A 116 7.09 -1.04 6.92
CA GLY A 116 8.14 -0.70 7.88
C GLY A 116 9.52 -1.13 7.45
N ASP A 117 9.69 -1.51 6.18
CA ASP A 117 11.00 -1.94 5.68
C ASP A 117 11.95 -0.76 5.48
N VAL A 118 11.40 0.45 5.38
CA VAL A 118 12.22 1.65 5.20
C VAL A 118 12.64 2.16 6.56
N ARG A 119 13.94 2.29 6.78
CA ARG A 119 14.45 2.92 7.98
C ARG A 119 14.25 4.41 7.91
N PRO A 120 13.84 5.05 8.99
CA PRO A 120 13.83 6.51 9.01
C PRO A 120 15.23 7.02 8.72
N VAL A 121 15.33 7.90 7.78
CA VAL A 121 16.59 8.50 7.46
C VAL A 121 16.85 9.51 8.55
N ARG A 122 17.76 9.41 9.02
CA ARG A 122 17.78 10.23 10.15
C ARG A 122 18.41 11.46 9.98
N ILE A 123 17.41 11.28 9.11
CA ILE A 123 17.53 11.90 8.71
C ILE A 123 17.30 12.56 9.18
N PHE A 124 16.88 12.36 9.01
CA PHE A 124 17.00 12.69 9.11
C PHE A 124 16.89 12.91 9.52
N ASP A 125 17.01 13.50 10.03
CA ASP A 125 17.21 13.47 10.09
C ASP A 125 16.93 13.76 10.18
N ASP A 126 17.04 14.31 10.56
CA ASP A 126 17.24 14.50 10.42
C ASP A 126 16.72 14.88 10.60
N PHE A 127 16.81 14.62 10.67
CA PHE A 127 16.72 15.06 10.84
C PHE A 127 16.31 15.29 11.51
N ALA A 128 16.38 16.12 12.19
CA ALA A 128 16.54 16.15 12.39
C ALA A 128 16.12 16.46 12.75
N ASP A 129 16.27 16.39 12.95
CA ASP A 129 16.38 16.57 13.18
C ASP A 129 15.99 16.78 13.53
N ASP A 130 16.32 16.98 13.88
CA ASP A 130 16.44 17.17 14.10
C ASP A 130 16.10 17.31 14.65
N ASP A 131 16.49 17.48 14.90
CA ASP A 131 16.68 17.57 15.40
C ASP A 131 16.21 17.68 15.98
N PRO A 132 16.59 18.13 16.49
CA PRO A 132 16.67 18.14 16.80
C PRO A 132 16.12 18.22 17.21
N THR A 133 16.53 18.37 17.48
CA THR A 133 16.70 18.23 17.72
C THR A 133 16.26 18.15 17.92
N GLY A 134 16.58 18.22 18.29
CA GLY A 134 16.81 18.06 18.24
C GLY A 134 16.11 17.69 18.48
N PRO A 135 16.15 17.96 18.98
CA PRO A 135 15.98 17.51 18.95
C PRO A 135 15.14 17.31 18.94
N ALA A 136 15.45 17.76 19.56
CA ALA A 136 15.44 17.48 19.05
C ALA A 136 14.68 17.18 18.79
N ARG A 137 14.51 16.90 18.84
CA ARG A 137 14.29 16.62 18.28
C ARG A 137 13.59 16.15 18.36
N ASN A 138 13.63 16.51 18.75
CA ASN A 138 13.49 16.14 18.33
C ASN A 138 12.94 15.54 18.44
N PHE A 139 13.27 15.35 18.62
CA PHE A 139 13.27 14.94 18.40
C PHE A 139 12.81 14.52 18.89
N GLY A 140 12.97 14.90 19.68
CA GLY A 140 13.29 14.44 19.72
C GLY A 140 13.01 14.45 19.55
#